data_d4aa33c42d791ab86cc0ab737c8c8dac
#
_entry.id   d4aa33c42d791ab86cc0ab737c8c8dac
#
_cell.length_a   1.000
_cell.length_b   1.000
_cell.length_c   1.000
_cell.angle_alpha   90.00
_cell.angle_beta   90.00
_cell.angle_gamma   90.00
#
_symmetry.space_group_name_H-M   'P 1'
#
loop_
_entity.id
_entity.type
_entity.pdbx_description
1 polymer ?
#
loop_
_entity_poly.entity_id
_entity_poly.type
_entity_poly.pdbx_seq_one_letter_code
_entity_poly.pdbx_strand_id
1 'polypeptide(L)'
;MFLCENWKDYEVLDTGDAEKLERWGEVILRRPDPQTIWPKADPRSWERADAVYHRSERGGGQWEFRRSLPERWTVRYGELRFYVRPTGFKHTGLFPEQGANWEWMAKTIRDSGRRDLRVLNLFGYTGGATLACAAAGAHVTHVDAAKGMVSWAKENRELSGLPETSFRWIVEDAMRFLQREIRRGNRYDGILMDPPSYGRGPSGEVWKLENELYSLADTSAQLLSDRPVFFLMNSYTTGFQPSVLSNMIGKCVVRRFGGETESRELCLPVTSGGVLPCGASGRWRGTHA
;
A
#
# COMPACT_ATOMS: atom_id res chain seq x y z
N MET A 1 -4.97 6.48 -15.35
CA MET A 1 -4.90 6.22 -13.89
C MET A 1 -5.09 4.74 -13.62
N PHE A 2 -4.66 4.26 -12.46
CA PHE A 2 -5.07 2.97 -11.89
C PHE A 2 -6.19 3.25 -10.91
N LEU A 3 -7.42 2.92 -11.27
CA LEU A 3 -8.61 3.19 -10.47
C LEU A 3 -8.98 1.94 -9.66
N CYS A 4 -9.22 2.11 -8.35
CA CYS A 4 -9.67 1.03 -7.47
C CYS A 4 -11.18 1.15 -7.23
N GLU A 5 -11.96 0.31 -7.95
CA GLU A 5 -13.44 0.41 -7.98
C GLU A 5 -14.15 -0.71 -7.21
N ASN A 6 -13.44 -1.76 -6.80
CA ASN A 6 -14.08 -3.01 -6.34
C ASN A 6 -14.33 -3.08 -4.82
N TRP A 7 -14.19 -1.96 -4.11
CA TRP A 7 -14.56 -1.89 -2.71
C TRP A 7 -16.09 -1.97 -2.52
N LYS A 8 -16.53 -2.80 -1.56
CA LYS A 8 -17.93 -2.84 -1.11
C LYS A 8 -18.08 -2.21 0.28
N ASP A 9 -17.10 -2.45 1.14
CA ASP A 9 -17.11 -1.96 2.52
C ASP A 9 -16.35 -0.63 2.71
N TYR A 10 -15.85 -0.04 1.62
CA TYR A 10 -15.20 1.28 1.63
C TYR A 10 -15.71 2.14 0.46
N GLU A 11 -15.81 3.45 0.69
CA GLU A 11 -16.28 4.39 -0.30
C GLU A 11 -15.80 5.81 0.03
N VAL A 12 -15.34 6.56 -0.97
CA VAL A 12 -15.14 8.00 -0.84
C VAL A 12 -16.47 8.67 -1.21
N LEU A 13 -17.16 9.20 -0.22
CA LEU A 13 -18.49 9.80 -0.40
C LEU A 13 -18.39 11.18 -1.08
N ASP A 14 -17.48 12.02 -0.60
CA ASP A 14 -17.24 13.36 -1.12
C ASP A 14 -15.81 13.82 -0.81
N THR A 15 -15.32 14.79 -1.58
CA THR A 15 -14.01 15.43 -1.40
C THR A 15 -14.11 16.93 -1.63
N GLY A 16 -13.34 17.72 -0.87
CA GLY A 16 -13.27 19.15 -1.06
C GLY A 16 -12.74 19.87 0.17
N ASP A 17 -12.34 21.12 0.00
CA ASP A 17 -11.80 22.00 1.05
C ASP A 17 -10.66 21.36 1.83
N ALA A 18 -9.74 20.67 1.11
CA ALA A 18 -8.59 19.93 1.64
C ALA A 18 -8.96 18.75 2.56
N GLU A 19 -10.14 18.15 2.36
CA GLU A 19 -10.67 17.05 3.16
C GLU A 19 -11.33 15.97 2.28
N LYS A 20 -11.55 14.80 2.88
CA LYS A 20 -12.36 13.72 2.32
C LYS A 20 -13.33 13.15 3.35
N LEU A 21 -14.52 12.82 2.89
CA LEU A 21 -15.56 12.11 3.63
C LEU A 21 -15.59 10.66 3.12
N GLU A 22 -15.41 9.70 4.00
CA GLU A 22 -15.25 8.30 3.66
C GLU A 22 -16.16 7.42 4.51
N ARG A 23 -16.69 6.36 3.90
CA ARG A 23 -17.37 5.27 4.59
C ARG A 23 -16.44 4.06 4.72
N TRP A 24 -16.33 3.53 5.94
CA TRP A 24 -15.57 2.34 6.31
C TRP A 24 -16.49 1.33 6.99
N GLY A 25 -17.11 0.42 6.22
CA GLY A 25 -18.23 -0.38 6.69
C GLY A 25 -19.42 0.52 7.00
N GLU A 26 -19.82 0.58 8.26
CA GLU A 26 -20.92 1.44 8.76
C GLU A 26 -20.43 2.75 9.38
N VAL A 27 -19.10 2.99 9.38
CA VAL A 27 -18.50 4.15 10.02
C VAL A 27 -18.14 5.20 8.97
N ILE A 28 -18.55 6.43 9.18
CA ILE A 28 -18.23 7.59 8.33
C ILE A 28 -17.15 8.42 8.99
N LEU A 29 -16.04 8.60 8.29
CA LEU A 29 -14.87 9.35 8.76
C LEU A 29 -14.64 10.58 7.90
N ARG A 30 -14.29 11.70 8.55
CA ARG A 30 -13.79 12.92 7.90
C ARG A 30 -12.32 13.06 8.21
N ARG A 31 -11.49 13.15 7.16
CA ARG A 31 -10.04 13.24 7.29
C ARG A 31 -9.45 14.29 6.35
N PRO A 32 -8.33 14.94 6.72
CA PRO A 32 -7.65 15.89 5.85
C PRO A 32 -7.03 15.17 4.63
N ASP A 33 -7.26 15.79 3.46
CA ASP A 33 -6.62 15.42 2.20
C ASP A 33 -6.25 16.70 1.42
N PRO A 34 -5.00 17.18 1.54
CA PRO A 34 -4.60 18.49 0.99
C PRO A 34 -4.69 18.61 -0.53
N GLN A 35 -4.86 17.50 -1.25
CA GLN A 35 -4.97 17.54 -2.71
C GLN A 35 -6.37 17.96 -3.18
N THR A 36 -7.39 17.87 -2.33
CA THR A 36 -8.78 18.18 -2.67
C THR A 36 -9.08 19.68 -2.49
N ILE A 37 -8.47 20.49 -3.38
CA ILE A 37 -8.52 21.97 -3.31
C ILE A 37 -9.80 22.61 -3.89
N TRP A 38 -10.73 21.81 -4.35
CA TRP A 38 -12.05 22.22 -4.86
C TRP A 38 -13.07 22.24 -3.72
N PRO A 39 -14.24 22.92 -3.89
CA PRO A 39 -15.27 22.96 -2.85
C PRO A 39 -15.97 21.59 -2.71
N LYS A 40 -16.50 21.31 -1.53
CA LYS A 40 -17.37 20.17 -1.22
C LYS A 40 -18.62 20.20 -2.10
N ALA A 41 -19.01 19.05 -2.65
CA ALA A 41 -20.20 18.94 -3.48
C ALA A 41 -21.50 19.10 -2.65
N ASP A 42 -21.56 18.48 -1.48
CA ASP A 42 -22.67 18.62 -0.52
C ASP A 42 -22.16 18.81 0.91
N PRO A 43 -21.96 20.06 1.37
CA PRO A 43 -21.48 20.33 2.73
C PRO A 43 -22.34 19.75 3.85
N ARG A 44 -23.66 19.54 3.64
CA ARG A 44 -24.57 18.98 4.65
C ARG A 44 -24.29 17.50 4.91
N SER A 45 -23.86 16.76 3.89
CA SER A 45 -23.52 15.33 4.05
C SER A 45 -22.37 15.10 5.03
N TRP A 46 -21.49 16.09 5.20
CA TRP A 46 -20.31 16.02 6.07
C TRP A 46 -20.64 16.09 7.56
N GLU A 47 -21.84 16.57 7.92
CA GLU A 47 -22.34 16.55 9.29
C GLU A 47 -22.59 15.13 9.80
N ARG A 48 -22.72 14.17 8.88
CA ARG A 48 -22.92 12.74 9.18
C ARG A 48 -21.67 12.01 9.62
N ALA A 49 -20.49 12.65 9.60
CA ALA A 49 -19.26 12.03 10.04
C ALA A 49 -19.33 11.59 11.49
N ASP A 50 -19.02 10.32 11.75
CA ASP A 50 -18.98 9.71 13.09
C ASP A 50 -17.73 10.11 13.86
N ALA A 51 -16.63 10.34 13.14
CA ALA A 51 -15.41 10.89 13.71
C ALA A 51 -14.69 11.81 12.70
N VAL A 52 -14.00 12.80 13.23
CA VAL A 52 -13.25 13.81 12.47
C VAL A 52 -11.81 13.84 12.95
N TYR A 53 -10.84 13.74 12.03
CA TYR A 53 -9.44 13.92 12.38
C TYR A 53 -9.01 15.38 12.18
N HIS A 54 -8.57 15.99 13.26
CA HIS A 54 -8.03 17.35 13.26
C HIS A 54 -6.51 17.31 13.23
N ARG A 55 -5.92 17.90 12.19
CA ARG A 55 -4.47 17.99 12.06
C ARG A 55 -3.90 19.05 12.97
N SER A 56 -2.82 18.74 13.67
CA SER A 56 -2.07 19.72 14.47
C SER A 56 -1.02 20.43 13.61
N GLU A 57 -0.80 21.72 13.85
CA GLU A 57 0.25 22.52 13.20
C GLU A 57 1.67 21.99 13.53
N ARG A 58 1.83 21.29 14.65
CA ARG A 58 3.12 20.71 15.11
C ARG A 58 3.37 19.29 14.59
N GLY A 59 2.53 18.79 13.68
CA GLY A 59 2.54 17.42 13.19
C GLY A 59 1.65 16.49 14.02
N GLY A 60 1.17 15.40 13.41
CA GLY A 60 0.16 14.53 14.01
C GLY A 60 -1.22 15.19 14.07
N GLY A 61 -2.02 14.84 15.06
CA GLY A 61 -3.38 15.36 15.27
C GLY A 61 -4.18 14.48 16.22
N GLN A 62 -5.47 14.72 16.29
CA GLN A 62 -6.37 13.97 17.16
C GLN A 62 -7.73 13.73 16.49
N TRP A 63 -8.38 12.65 16.93
CA TRP A 63 -9.74 12.31 16.54
C TRP A 63 -10.75 12.98 17.48
N GLU A 64 -11.74 13.62 16.91
CA GLU A 64 -12.99 14.00 17.56
C GLU A 64 -14.04 12.94 17.24
N PHE A 65 -14.50 12.21 18.24
CA PHE A 65 -15.56 11.20 18.09
C PHE A 65 -16.91 11.83 18.38
N ARG A 66 -17.80 11.84 17.40
CA ARG A 66 -19.17 12.36 17.52
C ARG A 66 -20.17 11.31 18.01
N ARG A 67 -19.78 10.03 17.93
CA ARG A 67 -20.48 8.93 18.60
C ARG A 67 -19.47 7.90 19.10
N SER A 68 -19.89 7.00 19.95
CA SER A 68 -19.07 5.87 20.38
C SER A 68 -18.83 4.94 19.19
N LEU A 69 -17.56 4.62 18.93
CA LEU A 69 -17.14 3.65 17.91
C LEU A 69 -16.53 2.44 18.60
N PRO A 70 -16.62 1.24 17.98
CA PRO A 70 -15.83 0.10 18.43
C PRO A 70 -14.34 0.41 18.35
N GLU A 71 -13.54 -0.20 19.21
CA GLU A 71 -12.08 -0.03 19.20
C GLU A 71 -11.49 -0.34 17.83
N ARG A 72 -12.03 -1.35 17.14
CA ARG A 72 -11.74 -1.75 15.76
C ARG A 72 -12.94 -2.43 15.12
N TRP A 73 -13.02 -2.38 13.81
CA TRP A 73 -14.04 -3.11 13.06
C TRP A 73 -13.45 -3.71 11.80
N THR A 74 -14.22 -4.52 11.09
CA THR A 74 -13.78 -5.25 9.90
C THR A 74 -14.31 -4.59 8.64
N VAL A 75 -13.45 -4.51 7.61
CA VAL A 75 -13.82 -4.22 6.23
C VAL A 75 -13.32 -5.32 5.31
N ARG A 76 -14.01 -5.54 4.18
CA ARG A 76 -13.70 -6.60 3.22
C ARG A 76 -13.32 -6.04 1.87
N TYR A 77 -12.37 -6.71 1.24
CA TYR A 77 -12.02 -6.54 -0.17
C TYR A 77 -11.96 -7.91 -0.85
N GLY A 78 -12.97 -8.23 -1.66
CA GLY A 78 -13.19 -9.60 -2.12
C GLY A 78 -13.32 -10.57 -0.94
N GLU A 79 -12.50 -11.61 -0.91
CA GLU A 79 -12.46 -12.59 0.18
C GLU A 79 -11.58 -12.17 1.37
N LEU A 80 -10.78 -11.11 1.20
CA LEU A 80 -9.89 -10.64 2.25
C LEU A 80 -10.64 -9.79 3.28
N ARG A 81 -10.24 -9.91 4.54
CA ARG A 81 -10.80 -9.17 5.67
C ARG A 81 -9.70 -8.44 6.42
N PHE A 82 -9.99 -7.21 6.79
CA PHE A 82 -9.02 -6.35 7.45
C PHE A 82 -9.64 -5.68 8.66
N TYR A 83 -8.94 -5.70 9.78
CA TYR A 83 -9.24 -4.80 10.88
C TYR A 83 -8.82 -3.37 10.53
N VAL A 84 -9.71 -2.43 10.80
CA VAL A 84 -9.46 -1.00 10.68
C VAL A 84 -9.86 -0.30 11.98
N ARG A 85 -9.18 0.81 12.29
CA ARG A 85 -9.48 1.66 13.45
C ARG A 85 -8.86 3.03 13.26
N PRO A 86 -9.39 4.08 13.87
CA PRO A 86 -8.69 5.33 14.05
C PRO A 86 -7.36 5.08 14.80
N THR A 87 -6.25 5.55 14.25
CA THR A 87 -4.93 5.46 14.90
C THR A 87 -4.54 6.82 15.49
N GLY A 88 -3.44 6.92 16.22
CA GLY A 88 -2.90 8.21 16.69
C GLY A 88 -2.53 9.18 15.57
N PHE A 89 -2.58 8.72 14.31
CA PHE A 89 -2.43 9.53 13.11
C PHE A 89 -3.75 9.52 12.31
N LYS A 90 -3.78 10.23 11.16
CA LYS A 90 -4.95 10.24 10.28
C LYS A 90 -5.29 8.87 9.64
N HIS A 91 -4.40 7.88 9.74
CA HIS A 91 -4.55 6.59 9.08
C HIS A 91 -5.48 5.65 9.86
N THR A 92 -6.12 4.74 9.13
CA THR A 92 -7.10 3.79 9.67
C THR A 92 -6.59 2.33 9.66
N GLY A 93 -5.34 2.13 9.25
CA GLY A 93 -4.74 0.80 9.11
C GLY A 93 -4.80 0.23 7.69
N LEU A 94 -5.37 0.94 6.71
CA LEU A 94 -5.46 0.47 5.34
C LEU A 94 -5.37 1.64 4.36
N PHE A 95 -4.88 1.36 3.15
CA PHE A 95 -4.82 2.27 2.01
C PHE A 95 -5.68 1.70 0.88
N PRO A 96 -6.95 2.13 0.77
CA PRO A 96 -7.92 1.51 -0.14
C PRO A 96 -7.54 1.58 -1.62
N GLU A 97 -6.87 2.63 -2.05
CA GLU A 97 -6.37 2.80 -3.42
C GLU A 97 -5.42 1.68 -3.86
N GLN A 98 -4.74 1.06 -2.90
CA GLN A 98 -3.85 -0.06 -3.17
C GLN A 98 -4.58 -1.32 -3.66
N GLY A 99 -5.90 -1.39 -3.53
CA GLY A 99 -6.70 -2.47 -4.09
C GLY A 99 -6.46 -2.67 -5.58
N ALA A 100 -6.23 -1.59 -6.35
CA ALA A 100 -5.87 -1.68 -7.76
C ALA A 100 -4.53 -2.41 -8.00
N ASN A 101 -3.56 -2.26 -7.08
CA ASN A 101 -2.31 -2.99 -7.11
C ASN A 101 -2.49 -4.44 -6.65
N TRP A 102 -3.33 -4.67 -5.62
CA TRP A 102 -3.61 -6.02 -5.14
C TRP A 102 -4.21 -6.90 -6.23
N GLU A 103 -5.17 -6.39 -6.98
CA GLU A 103 -5.79 -7.10 -8.11
C GLU A 103 -4.79 -7.39 -9.21
N TRP A 104 -3.98 -6.39 -9.58
CA TRP A 104 -2.98 -6.55 -10.62
C TRP A 104 -1.93 -7.61 -10.25
N MET A 105 -1.40 -7.58 -9.02
CA MET A 105 -0.45 -8.59 -8.54
C MET A 105 -1.08 -9.97 -8.47
N ALA A 106 -2.30 -10.07 -7.91
CA ALA A 106 -3.01 -11.34 -7.81
C ALA A 106 -3.31 -11.94 -9.18
N LYS A 107 -3.68 -11.10 -10.17
CA LYS A 107 -3.84 -11.54 -11.55
C LYS A 107 -2.51 -12.00 -12.15
N THR A 108 -1.43 -11.25 -11.99
CA THR A 108 -0.10 -11.60 -12.51
C THR A 108 0.41 -12.93 -11.92
N ILE A 109 0.21 -13.14 -10.62
CA ILE A 109 0.56 -14.42 -9.95
C ILE A 109 -0.22 -15.59 -10.57
N ARG A 110 -1.54 -15.46 -10.72
CA ARG A 110 -2.37 -16.52 -11.30
C ARG A 110 -2.05 -16.78 -12.78
N ASP A 111 -1.89 -15.72 -13.57
CA ASP A 111 -1.60 -15.81 -15.02
C ASP A 111 -0.26 -16.52 -15.29
N SER A 112 0.71 -16.41 -14.38
CA SER A 112 2.01 -17.08 -14.51
C SER A 112 1.91 -18.61 -14.53
N GLY A 113 0.80 -19.20 -14.05
CA GLY A 113 0.60 -20.64 -13.92
C GLY A 113 1.55 -21.35 -12.95
N ARG A 114 2.43 -20.62 -12.26
CA ARG A 114 3.43 -21.15 -11.34
C ARG A 114 2.84 -21.30 -9.93
N ARG A 115 3.22 -22.39 -9.23
CA ARG A 115 2.66 -22.73 -7.90
C ARG A 115 3.52 -22.26 -6.73
N ASP A 116 4.83 -22.09 -6.94
CA ASP A 116 5.80 -21.85 -5.86
C ASP A 116 6.42 -20.44 -5.95
N LEU A 117 5.61 -19.44 -6.31
CA LEU A 117 6.08 -18.07 -6.43
C LEU A 117 6.45 -17.49 -5.08
N ARG A 118 7.64 -16.94 -5.00
CA ARG A 118 8.15 -16.23 -3.83
C ARG A 118 8.02 -14.72 -4.05
N VAL A 119 7.24 -14.07 -3.21
CA VAL A 119 7.02 -12.63 -3.27
C VAL A 119 7.65 -11.95 -2.06
N LEU A 120 8.33 -10.83 -2.29
CA LEU A 120 8.87 -9.97 -1.26
C LEU A 120 8.03 -8.68 -1.19
N ASN A 121 7.46 -8.40 -0.03
CA ASN A 121 6.77 -7.14 0.26
C ASN A 121 7.58 -6.34 1.28
N LEU A 122 8.15 -5.21 0.85
CA LEU A 122 8.88 -4.25 1.68
C LEU A 122 7.94 -3.12 2.11
N PHE A 123 8.07 -2.68 3.35
CA PHE A 123 7.14 -1.73 3.99
C PHE A 123 5.72 -2.28 4.00
N GLY A 124 5.60 -3.54 4.45
CA GLY A 124 4.38 -4.33 4.29
C GLY A 124 3.19 -3.83 5.10
N TYR A 125 3.41 -2.91 6.07
CA TYR A 125 2.38 -2.27 6.90
C TYR A 125 1.45 -3.30 7.54
N THR A 126 0.13 -3.14 7.43
CA THR A 126 -0.88 -4.06 7.98
C THR A 126 -1.22 -5.24 7.06
N GLY A 127 -0.44 -5.44 5.98
CA GLY A 127 -0.45 -6.65 5.18
C GLY A 127 -1.41 -6.68 4.00
N GLY A 128 -2.02 -5.57 3.57
CA GLY A 128 -2.98 -5.58 2.45
C GLY A 128 -2.45 -6.30 1.20
N ALA A 129 -1.33 -5.83 0.66
CA ALA A 129 -0.67 -6.44 -0.50
C ALA A 129 -0.13 -7.85 -0.21
N THR A 130 0.37 -8.08 1.01
CA THR A 130 0.86 -9.39 1.48
C THR A 130 -0.23 -10.44 1.39
N LEU A 131 -1.42 -10.13 1.93
CA LEU A 131 -2.55 -11.05 1.93
C LEU A 131 -3.09 -11.28 0.51
N ALA A 132 -3.13 -10.24 -0.33
CA ALA A 132 -3.57 -10.35 -1.71
C ALA A 132 -2.68 -11.28 -2.55
N CYS A 133 -1.35 -11.18 -2.41
CA CYS A 133 -0.42 -12.07 -3.07
C CYS A 133 -0.53 -13.51 -2.56
N ALA A 134 -0.68 -13.71 -1.24
CA ALA A 134 -0.82 -15.05 -0.65
C ALA A 134 -2.15 -15.71 -1.06
N ALA A 135 -3.25 -14.98 -1.08
CA ALA A 135 -4.54 -15.47 -1.57
C ALA A 135 -4.51 -15.85 -3.07
N ALA A 136 -3.58 -15.27 -3.83
CA ALA A 136 -3.34 -15.65 -5.22
C ALA A 136 -2.42 -16.87 -5.37
N GLY A 137 -1.88 -17.45 -4.28
CA GLY A 137 -1.08 -18.67 -4.26
C GLY A 137 0.43 -18.46 -4.07
N ALA A 138 0.89 -17.25 -3.77
CA ALA A 138 2.31 -17.00 -3.55
C ALA A 138 2.73 -17.25 -2.09
N HIS A 139 4.02 -17.59 -1.90
CA HIS A 139 4.68 -17.50 -0.60
C HIS A 139 5.25 -16.11 -0.40
N VAL A 140 4.78 -15.41 0.64
CA VAL A 140 5.10 -13.98 0.81
C VAL A 140 6.03 -13.75 2.00
N THR A 141 7.16 -13.11 1.75
CA THR A 141 8.01 -12.52 2.78
C THR A 141 7.55 -11.10 3.03
N HIS A 142 6.95 -10.86 4.19
CA HIS A 142 6.48 -9.55 4.65
C HIS A 142 7.54 -8.91 5.53
N VAL A 143 8.01 -7.73 5.16
CA VAL A 143 9.05 -6.96 5.87
C VAL A 143 8.49 -5.60 6.27
N ASP A 144 8.52 -5.30 7.54
CA ASP A 144 8.21 -3.98 8.08
C ASP A 144 9.05 -3.72 9.34
N ALA A 145 9.54 -2.51 9.52
CA ALA A 145 10.35 -2.15 10.68
C ALA A 145 9.52 -2.02 11.98
N ALA A 146 8.21 -1.76 11.86
CA ALA A 146 7.32 -1.56 12.98
C ALA A 146 6.69 -2.88 13.45
N LYS A 147 7.14 -3.42 14.58
CA LYS A 147 6.61 -4.67 15.16
C LYS A 147 5.07 -4.67 15.28
N GLY A 148 4.48 -3.53 15.67
CA GLY A 148 3.02 -3.40 15.79
C GLY A 148 2.29 -3.57 14.46
N MET A 149 2.87 -3.13 13.34
CA MET A 149 2.31 -3.31 12.01
C MET A 149 2.37 -4.76 11.55
N VAL A 150 3.50 -5.44 11.79
CA VAL A 150 3.63 -6.87 11.52
C VAL A 150 2.64 -7.70 12.35
N SER A 151 2.42 -7.33 13.63
CA SER A 151 1.41 -7.99 14.46
C SER A 151 -0.01 -7.79 13.89
N TRP A 152 -0.34 -6.59 13.47
CA TRP A 152 -1.62 -6.29 12.84
C TRP A 152 -1.80 -7.03 11.50
N ALA A 153 -0.74 -7.14 10.70
CA ALA A 153 -0.77 -7.94 9.47
C ALA A 153 -1.06 -9.43 9.73
N LYS A 154 -0.51 -10.00 10.82
CA LYS A 154 -0.82 -11.37 11.25
C LYS A 154 -2.28 -11.52 11.67
N GLU A 155 -2.81 -10.57 12.42
CA GLU A 155 -4.24 -10.56 12.80
C GLU A 155 -5.14 -10.51 11.55
N ASN A 156 -4.80 -9.69 10.55
CA ASN A 156 -5.52 -9.62 9.28
C ASN A 156 -5.42 -10.93 8.50
N ARG A 157 -4.27 -11.63 8.53
CA ARG A 157 -4.11 -12.95 7.94
C ARG A 157 -5.05 -13.98 8.61
N GLU A 158 -5.12 -13.99 9.95
CA GLU A 158 -6.02 -14.87 10.70
C GLU A 158 -7.48 -14.60 10.38
N LEU A 159 -7.87 -13.32 10.39
CA LEU A 159 -9.20 -12.87 10.05
C LEU A 159 -9.62 -13.27 8.63
N SER A 160 -8.68 -13.29 7.69
CA SER A 160 -8.88 -13.70 6.30
C SER A 160 -8.81 -15.22 6.09
N GLY A 161 -8.50 -16.01 7.13
CA GLY A 161 -8.42 -17.48 7.05
C GLY A 161 -7.28 -18.01 6.19
N LEU A 162 -6.22 -17.20 5.94
CA LEU A 162 -5.10 -17.63 5.13
C LEU A 162 -4.11 -18.50 5.93
N PRO A 163 -3.53 -19.57 5.31
CA PRO A 163 -2.63 -20.48 6.02
C PRO A 163 -1.31 -19.80 6.38
N GLU A 164 -0.83 -20.02 7.61
CA GLU A 164 0.43 -19.44 8.11
C GLU A 164 1.64 -19.85 7.24
N THR A 165 1.61 -21.02 6.66
CA THR A 165 2.68 -21.57 5.81
C THR A 165 2.99 -20.73 4.56
N SER A 166 2.05 -19.86 4.14
CA SER A 166 2.25 -18.96 3.02
C SER A 166 3.05 -17.70 3.37
N PHE A 167 3.45 -17.53 4.64
CA PHE A 167 4.03 -16.26 5.11
C PHE A 167 5.37 -16.44 5.83
N ARG A 168 6.27 -15.49 5.60
CA ARG A 168 7.46 -15.25 6.38
C ARG A 168 7.42 -13.82 6.91
N TRP A 169 7.21 -13.65 8.21
CA TRP A 169 7.09 -12.35 8.86
C TRP A 169 8.43 -11.86 9.37
N ILE A 170 8.82 -10.66 9.01
CA ILE A 170 10.11 -10.05 9.34
C ILE A 170 9.87 -8.65 9.94
N VAL A 171 10.39 -8.44 11.15
CA VAL A 171 10.46 -7.12 11.79
C VAL A 171 11.89 -6.62 11.63
N GLU A 172 12.16 -5.84 10.58
CA GLU A 172 13.50 -5.34 10.27
C GLU A 172 13.42 -4.16 9.31
N ASP A 173 14.47 -3.33 9.31
CA ASP A 173 14.70 -2.31 8.29
C ASP A 173 14.84 -2.94 6.90
N ALA A 174 14.22 -2.33 5.89
CA ALA A 174 14.17 -2.87 4.53
C ALA A 174 15.56 -3.04 3.90
N MET A 175 16.43 -2.03 4.01
CA MET A 175 17.78 -2.10 3.41
C MET A 175 18.66 -3.14 4.09
N ARG A 176 18.60 -3.24 5.43
CA ARG A 176 19.32 -4.29 6.18
C ARG A 176 18.84 -5.67 5.79
N PHE A 177 17.53 -5.84 5.64
CA PHE A 177 16.94 -7.09 5.18
C PHE A 177 17.43 -7.46 3.77
N LEU A 178 17.37 -6.53 2.81
CA LEU A 178 17.82 -6.75 1.43
C LEU A 178 19.29 -7.18 1.36
N GLN A 179 20.18 -6.45 2.04
CA GLN A 179 21.60 -6.77 2.10
C GLN A 179 21.86 -8.18 2.68
N ARG A 180 21.08 -8.58 3.70
CA ARG A 180 21.17 -9.91 4.29
C ARG A 180 20.71 -11.00 3.31
N GLU A 181 19.61 -10.78 2.58
CA GLU A 181 19.08 -11.74 1.61
C GLU A 181 20.02 -11.89 0.40
N ILE A 182 20.67 -10.82 -0.04
CA ILE A 182 21.72 -10.88 -1.08
C ILE A 182 22.87 -11.77 -0.63
N ARG A 183 23.41 -11.55 0.58
CA ARG A 183 24.51 -12.41 1.11
C ARG A 183 24.11 -13.87 1.25
N ARG A 184 22.82 -14.16 1.47
CA ARG A 184 22.27 -15.53 1.57
C ARG A 184 21.96 -16.17 0.21
N GLY A 185 22.06 -15.42 -0.88
CA GLY A 185 21.71 -15.88 -2.21
C GLY A 185 20.22 -16.12 -2.42
N ASN A 186 19.35 -15.59 -1.55
CA ASN A 186 17.90 -15.72 -1.73
C ASN A 186 17.42 -14.95 -2.97
N ARG A 187 16.35 -15.46 -3.60
CA ARG A 187 15.72 -14.84 -4.78
C ARG A 187 14.21 -14.84 -4.64
N TYR A 188 13.57 -13.86 -5.30
CA TYR A 188 12.12 -13.64 -5.30
C TYR A 188 11.61 -13.49 -6.74
N ASP A 189 10.43 -14.02 -6.99
CA ASP A 189 9.79 -13.97 -8.31
C ASP A 189 8.97 -12.68 -8.49
N GLY A 190 8.50 -12.11 -7.40
CA GLY A 190 7.83 -10.82 -7.37
C GLY A 190 8.36 -9.96 -6.22
N ILE A 191 8.56 -8.67 -6.46
CA ILE A 191 8.95 -7.71 -5.42
C ILE A 191 8.03 -6.51 -5.50
N LEU A 192 7.53 -6.07 -4.34
CA LEU A 192 6.80 -4.82 -4.21
C LEU A 192 7.32 -4.01 -3.04
N MET A 193 7.20 -2.68 -3.16
CA MET A 193 7.61 -1.73 -2.14
C MET A 193 6.71 -0.51 -2.10
N ASP A 194 6.40 -0.08 -0.89
CA ASP A 194 5.60 1.11 -0.60
C ASP A 194 6.27 1.98 0.48
N PRO A 195 7.46 2.54 0.16
CA PRO A 195 8.26 3.26 1.13
C PRO A 195 7.61 4.58 1.55
N PRO A 196 7.74 4.98 2.82
CA PRO A 196 7.24 6.28 3.29
C PRO A 196 8.03 7.43 2.66
N SER A 197 7.38 8.59 2.49
CA SER A 197 8.03 9.80 2.00
C SER A 197 9.13 10.28 2.95
N TYR A 198 8.92 10.10 4.27
CA TYR A 198 9.83 10.49 5.33
C TYR A 198 9.78 9.47 6.49
N GLY A 199 10.90 9.21 7.11
CA GLY A 199 11.00 8.35 8.29
C GLY A 199 12.22 8.67 9.15
N ARG A 200 12.21 8.19 10.38
CA ARG A 200 13.38 8.20 11.28
C ARG A 200 13.63 6.78 11.77
N GLY A 201 14.87 6.34 11.59
CA GLY A 201 15.35 5.08 12.14
C GLY A 201 15.57 5.15 13.65
N PRO A 202 15.75 3.99 14.30
CA PRO A 202 15.94 3.89 15.77
C PRO A 202 17.19 4.63 16.28
N SER A 203 18.21 4.78 15.43
CA SER A 203 19.48 5.46 15.77
C SER A 203 19.48 6.93 15.30
N GLY A 204 18.33 7.47 14.86
CA GLY A 204 18.19 8.86 14.42
C GLY A 204 18.46 9.08 12.92
N GLU A 205 18.70 8.02 12.16
CA GLU A 205 18.85 8.10 10.70
C GLU A 205 17.60 8.70 10.07
N VAL A 206 17.80 9.59 9.12
CA VAL A 206 16.71 10.24 8.40
C VAL A 206 16.54 9.57 7.04
N TRP A 207 15.41 8.93 6.85
CA TRP A 207 14.93 8.47 5.56
C TRP A 207 14.22 9.61 4.83
N LYS A 208 14.64 9.89 3.62
CA LYS A 208 13.95 10.76 2.66
C LYS A 208 13.84 10.01 1.34
N LEU A 209 12.61 9.86 0.84
CA LEU A 209 12.35 9.04 -0.35
C LEU A 209 13.16 9.48 -1.55
N GLU A 210 13.27 10.77 -1.78
CA GLU A 210 14.00 11.37 -2.91
C GLU A 210 15.50 10.99 -2.96
N ASN A 211 16.08 10.67 -1.81
CA ASN A 211 17.50 10.30 -1.73
C ASN A 211 17.71 8.78 -1.80
N GLU A 212 16.71 8.00 -1.37
CA GLU A 212 16.89 6.58 -1.08
C GLU A 212 16.15 5.65 -2.06
N LEU A 213 15.10 6.14 -2.74
CA LEU A 213 14.21 5.28 -3.53
C LEU A 213 14.94 4.54 -4.65
N TYR A 214 15.88 5.21 -5.34
CA TYR A 214 16.62 4.55 -6.41
C TYR A 214 17.54 3.44 -5.89
N SER A 215 18.26 3.70 -4.80
CA SER A 215 19.12 2.71 -4.14
C SER A 215 18.31 1.51 -3.63
N LEU A 216 17.14 1.77 -3.05
CA LEU A 216 16.22 0.73 -2.60
C LEU A 216 15.75 -0.14 -3.76
N ALA A 217 15.31 0.48 -4.86
CA ALA A 217 14.83 -0.23 -6.04
C ALA A 217 15.94 -1.06 -6.71
N ASP A 218 17.13 -0.49 -6.88
CA ASP A 218 18.28 -1.16 -7.49
C ASP A 218 18.78 -2.34 -6.63
N THR A 219 18.85 -2.15 -5.31
CA THR A 219 19.22 -3.23 -4.37
C THR A 219 18.15 -4.33 -4.38
N SER A 220 16.87 -3.97 -4.41
CA SER A 220 15.77 -4.94 -4.46
C SER A 220 15.78 -5.74 -5.76
N ALA A 221 16.07 -5.10 -6.90
CA ALA A 221 16.13 -5.76 -8.20
C ALA A 221 17.23 -6.84 -8.27
N GLN A 222 18.29 -6.75 -7.46
CA GLN A 222 19.31 -7.79 -7.35
C GLN A 222 18.78 -9.10 -6.76
N LEU A 223 17.66 -9.04 -6.02
CA LEU A 223 17.00 -10.21 -5.44
C LEU A 223 15.97 -10.85 -6.37
N LEU A 224 15.72 -10.30 -7.55
CA LEU A 224 14.85 -10.96 -8.53
C LEU A 224 15.45 -12.30 -8.97
N SER A 225 14.59 -13.31 -9.11
CA SER A 225 14.93 -14.62 -9.66
C SER A 225 15.31 -14.52 -11.14
N ASP A 226 15.74 -15.61 -11.76
CA ASP A 226 16.06 -15.64 -13.20
C ASP A 226 14.81 -15.53 -14.08
N ARG A 227 13.63 -15.80 -13.53
CA ARG A 227 12.33 -15.70 -14.22
C ARG A 227 11.33 -14.93 -13.36
N PRO A 228 11.57 -13.65 -13.09
CA PRO A 228 10.69 -12.87 -12.25
C PRO A 228 9.37 -12.55 -12.97
N VAL A 229 8.29 -12.43 -12.21
CA VAL A 229 6.94 -12.19 -12.75
C VAL A 229 6.52 -10.74 -12.61
N PHE A 230 6.89 -10.05 -11.52
CA PHE A 230 6.58 -8.63 -11.38
C PHE A 230 7.57 -7.87 -10.49
N PHE A 231 7.60 -6.56 -10.69
CA PHE A 231 8.20 -5.57 -9.80
C PHE A 231 7.26 -4.38 -9.68
N LEU A 232 6.96 -3.97 -8.46
CA LEU A 232 6.03 -2.88 -8.20
C LEU A 232 6.62 -1.92 -7.18
N MET A 233 6.51 -0.61 -7.45
CA MET A 233 6.89 0.42 -6.52
C MET A 233 5.87 1.55 -6.48
N ASN A 234 5.61 2.06 -5.28
CA ASN A 234 4.69 3.16 -5.03
C ASN A 234 5.43 4.40 -4.55
N SER A 235 4.80 5.55 -4.74
CA SER A 235 5.20 6.82 -4.14
C SER A 235 3.99 7.69 -3.84
N TYR A 236 3.95 8.20 -2.62
CA TYR A 236 2.99 9.22 -2.17
C TYR A 236 3.66 10.59 -1.99
N THR A 237 4.89 10.72 -2.46
CA THR A 237 5.67 11.96 -2.33
C THR A 237 5.32 12.92 -3.46
N THR A 238 4.96 14.15 -3.10
CA THR A 238 4.76 15.23 -4.07
C THR A 238 6.01 15.42 -4.94
N GLY A 239 5.81 15.54 -6.26
CA GLY A 239 6.90 15.69 -7.23
C GLY A 239 7.38 14.37 -7.85
N PHE A 240 7.01 13.20 -7.30
CA PHE A 240 7.27 11.92 -7.94
C PHE A 240 6.13 11.55 -8.89
N GLN A 241 6.22 12.04 -10.11
CA GLN A 241 5.26 11.71 -11.17
C GLN A 241 5.40 10.24 -11.59
N PRO A 242 4.36 9.60 -12.13
CA PRO A 242 4.42 8.20 -12.58
C PRO A 242 5.59 7.90 -13.52
N SER A 243 5.94 8.82 -14.42
CA SER A 243 7.08 8.68 -15.33
C SER A 243 8.45 8.55 -14.62
N VAL A 244 8.59 9.11 -13.41
CA VAL A 244 9.80 8.92 -12.60
C VAL A 244 9.94 7.46 -12.21
N LEU A 245 8.86 6.82 -11.76
CA LEU A 245 8.83 5.40 -11.40
C LEU A 245 9.12 4.53 -12.62
N SER A 246 8.53 4.82 -13.80
CA SER A 246 8.84 4.11 -15.05
C SER A 246 10.33 4.18 -15.41
N ASN A 247 10.93 5.36 -15.28
CA ASN A 247 12.35 5.55 -15.59
C ASN A 247 13.25 4.76 -14.65
N MET A 248 12.89 4.70 -13.36
CA MET A 248 13.64 3.94 -12.35
C MET A 248 13.52 2.43 -12.62
N ILE A 249 12.30 1.91 -12.81
CA ILE A 249 12.06 0.50 -13.16
C ILE A 249 12.80 0.14 -14.46
N GLY A 250 12.75 1.02 -15.46
CA GLY A 250 13.49 0.85 -16.71
C GLY A 250 14.99 0.64 -16.51
N LYS A 251 15.59 1.37 -15.57
CA LYS A 251 17.02 1.26 -15.24
C LYS A 251 17.35 0.02 -14.39
N CYS A 252 16.54 -0.26 -13.36
CA CYS A 252 16.85 -1.32 -12.39
C CYS A 252 16.40 -2.71 -12.87
N VAL A 253 15.31 -2.81 -13.64
CA VAL A 253 14.66 -4.09 -13.96
C VAL A 253 14.61 -4.37 -15.46
N VAL A 254 14.01 -3.47 -16.27
CA VAL A 254 13.79 -3.74 -17.71
C VAL A 254 15.10 -4.00 -18.46
N ARG A 255 16.16 -3.26 -18.15
CA ARG A 255 17.49 -3.47 -18.79
C ARG A 255 18.03 -4.88 -18.61
N ARG A 256 17.67 -5.54 -17.50
CA ARG A 256 18.17 -6.87 -17.15
C ARG A 256 17.24 -8.00 -17.62
N PHE A 257 15.93 -7.77 -17.50
CA PHE A 257 14.93 -8.83 -17.69
C PHE A 257 14.02 -8.61 -18.90
N GLY A 258 14.13 -7.48 -19.60
CA GLY A 258 13.13 -7.09 -20.61
C GLY A 258 11.77 -6.82 -19.97
N GLY A 259 10.70 -7.16 -20.66
CA GLY A 259 9.32 -7.02 -20.17
C GLY A 259 8.75 -5.62 -20.33
N GLU A 260 7.55 -5.41 -19.80
CA GLU A 260 6.78 -4.20 -19.96
C GLU A 260 6.66 -3.43 -18.65
N THR A 261 6.71 -2.09 -18.76
CA THR A 261 6.54 -1.20 -17.62
C THR A 261 5.36 -0.28 -17.86
N GLU A 262 4.51 -0.12 -16.85
CA GLU A 262 3.39 0.80 -16.83
C GLU A 262 3.39 1.56 -15.51
N SER A 263 3.34 2.89 -15.58
CA SER A 263 3.24 3.72 -14.37
C SER A 263 2.11 4.73 -14.53
N ARG A 264 1.25 4.80 -13.54
CA ARG A 264 0.10 5.70 -13.51
C ARG A 264 -0.19 6.20 -12.10
N GLU A 265 -1.01 7.22 -12.01
CA GLU A 265 -1.58 7.68 -10.76
C GLU A 265 -2.57 6.64 -10.20
N LEU A 266 -2.49 6.39 -8.89
CA LEU A 266 -3.48 5.62 -8.13
C LEU A 266 -4.62 6.54 -7.74
N CYS A 267 -5.85 6.11 -8.00
CA CYS A 267 -7.04 6.90 -7.72
C CYS A 267 -8.14 6.05 -7.09
N LEU A 268 -9.02 6.72 -6.36
CA LEU A 268 -10.30 6.19 -5.86
C LEU A 268 -11.47 6.92 -6.53
N PRO A 269 -12.54 6.23 -6.91
CA PRO A 269 -13.75 6.90 -7.36
C PRO A 269 -14.39 7.68 -6.21
N VAL A 270 -14.99 8.82 -6.52
CA VAL A 270 -15.71 9.65 -5.54
C VAL A 270 -17.19 9.62 -5.89
N THR A 271 -18.04 9.27 -4.94
CA THR A 271 -19.48 9.13 -5.16
C THR A 271 -20.15 10.43 -5.59
N SER A 272 -19.71 11.57 -5.04
CA SER A 272 -20.19 12.89 -5.48
C SER A 272 -19.70 13.32 -6.85
N GLY A 273 -18.80 12.55 -7.49
CA GLY A 273 -18.25 12.77 -8.81
C GLY A 273 -16.75 12.96 -8.85
N GLY A 274 -16.15 12.56 -9.97
CA GLY A 274 -14.71 12.62 -10.18
C GLY A 274 -13.94 11.50 -9.51
N VAL A 275 -12.66 11.75 -9.23
CA VAL A 275 -11.74 10.80 -8.59
C VAL A 275 -10.88 11.50 -7.55
N LEU A 276 -10.52 10.79 -6.51
CA LEU A 276 -9.52 11.21 -5.53
C LEU A 276 -8.15 10.71 -5.97
N PRO A 277 -7.20 11.60 -6.34
CA PRO A 277 -5.82 11.21 -6.59
C PRO A 277 -5.16 10.84 -5.26
N CYS A 278 -4.42 9.73 -5.22
CA CYS A 278 -3.82 9.22 -3.97
C CYS A 278 -2.29 9.19 -4.02
N GLY A 279 -1.73 8.70 -5.12
CA GLY A 279 -0.29 8.55 -5.28
C GLY A 279 0.06 8.01 -6.66
N ALA A 280 1.32 7.65 -6.88
CA ALA A 280 1.80 7.05 -8.11
C ALA A 280 2.22 5.60 -7.89
N SER A 281 1.96 4.74 -8.88
CA SER A 281 2.43 3.36 -8.91
C SER A 281 3.13 3.06 -10.21
N GLY A 282 4.32 2.45 -10.12
CA GLY A 282 5.05 1.86 -11.24
C GLY A 282 4.97 0.34 -11.14
N ARG A 283 4.56 -0.30 -12.24
CA ARG A 283 4.39 -1.74 -12.38
C ARG A 283 5.26 -2.24 -13.52
N TRP A 284 5.99 -3.30 -13.28
CA TRP A 284 6.69 -4.04 -14.32
C TRP A 284 6.20 -5.49 -14.33
N ARG A 285 6.00 -6.00 -15.52
CA ARG A 285 5.63 -7.40 -15.76
C ARG A 285 6.71 -8.10 -16.57
N GLY A 286 7.14 -9.25 -16.10
CA GLY A 286 8.13 -10.09 -16.79
C GLY A 286 7.54 -10.74 -18.04
N THR A 287 8.41 -11.09 -18.99
CA THR A 287 8.01 -11.75 -20.26
C THR A 287 7.47 -13.19 -20.08
N HIS A 288 7.62 -13.73 -18.87
CA HIS A 288 7.19 -15.09 -18.50
C HIS A 288 6.05 -15.08 -17.46
N ALA A 289 5.36 -13.95 -17.30
CA ALA A 289 4.28 -13.75 -16.32
C ALA A 289 2.89 -13.75 -16.97
#